data_368fdb17d6b2316055b63ac83726cd58
#
_entry.id   368fdb17d6b2316055b63ac83726cd58
#
_cell.length_a   1.000
_cell.length_b   1.000
_cell.length_c   1.000
_cell.angle_alpha   90.00
_cell.angle_beta   90.00
_cell.angle_gamma   90.00
#
_symmetry.space_group_name_H-M   'P 1'
#
loop_
_entity.id
_entity.type
_entity.pdbx_description
1 polymer ?
#
loop_
_entity_poly.entity_id
_entity_poly.type
_entity_poly.pdbx_seq_one_letter_code
_entity_poly.pdbx_strand_id
1 'polypeptide(L)'
;MHRHILTILTGVLAALIWSGCSVSEWEQGFIPIEPVGSGNGAGQGGNTGDRTHNEDRRKVLLLYSAGYNSLRNYLLEDIEDLKSGWLPKDYPNHDILLVYTHTTQRNGAYGIPTTPYLIRLYEDGNGNAVADTLVTYEAGTHSATAEQFHNVLTYVRNNFPAGNYGMVFSSHATGYLPSGFYSKPESYEYIPKKSVMRQIGDGFDALPMTFETRPVPYHAPDFDPSLPMVKSADGTEEGTPMVRSVGQDQVGSAGEYVSYEMEIAEFADAIPMKFDYILFDACLMGGIEVAYELKDKCDRIGFSQTEVLAEGLDYKTMTEHLLKNTVPDPQAVCDDYFMQYIKQSGVYQSATISLIDCRELDQLAEVCRDIFTNHRSGLKAIRMSNVQQYFRSNYRYFYDLKSIIQEAGATAQELKSLDEALKRCVIYGAYTPKFMEEFRILTYSGFSMYLPRDLNTAFYFEELNSYYKTLDWNKATGLVK
;
A
#
# COMPACT_ATOMS: atom_id res chain seq x y z
N MET A 1 -60.57 -44.23 -15.97
CA MET A 1 -60.24 -45.62 -15.62
C MET A 1 -58.78 -45.62 -15.23
N HIS A 2 -58.51 -45.56 -13.94
CA HIS A 2 -57.97 -46.63 -13.07
C HIS A 2 -56.77 -47.32 -13.65
N ARG A 3 -55.59 -47.38 -13.03
CA ARG A 3 -55.22 -47.80 -11.68
C ARG A 3 -53.73 -47.51 -11.42
N HIS A 4 -53.45 -47.18 -10.17
CA HIS A 4 -52.27 -47.36 -9.36
C HIS A 4 -51.48 -48.65 -9.55
N ILE A 5 -50.19 -48.60 -9.18
CA ILE A 5 -49.38 -49.53 -8.37
C ILE A 5 -47.96 -48.91 -8.39
N LEU A 6 -47.39 -48.33 -7.39
CA LEU A 6 -46.81 -48.69 -6.09
C LEU A 6 -45.52 -49.55 -6.19
N THR A 7 -44.40 -48.87 -5.85
CA THR A 7 -43.20 -49.24 -5.05
C THR A 7 -42.39 -50.49 -5.41
N ILE A 8 -41.05 -50.28 -5.52
CA ILE A 8 -40.04 -50.96 -4.68
C ILE A 8 -38.78 -50.09 -4.64
N LEU A 9 -38.30 -49.80 -3.42
CA LEU A 9 -37.00 -49.28 -3.04
C LEU A 9 -35.94 -50.33 -3.33
N THR A 10 -34.85 -49.93 -4.07
CA THR A 10 -33.56 -50.56 -3.88
C THR A 10 -32.51 -49.46 -3.92
N GLY A 11 -31.88 -49.28 -2.78
CA GLY A 11 -30.76 -48.34 -2.62
C GLY A 11 -29.56 -48.76 -3.46
N VAL A 12 -29.05 -47.86 -4.26
CA VAL A 12 -27.72 -47.90 -4.80
C VAL A 12 -26.95 -46.75 -4.15
N LEU A 13 -26.03 -47.16 -3.28
CA LEU A 13 -25.02 -46.29 -2.71
C LEU A 13 -24.15 -45.81 -3.88
N ALA A 14 -24.45 -44.68 -4.45
CA ALA A 14 -23.51 -43.99 -5.35
C ALA A 14 -22.45 -43.33 -4.47
N ALA A 15 -21.31 -43.98 -4.40
CA ALA A 15 -20.09 -43.34 -3.94
C ALA A 15 -19.81 -42.18 -4.86
N LEU A 16 -20.09 -40.96 -4.39
CA LEU A 16 -19.56 -39.74 -4.95
C LEU A 16 -18.03 -39.80 -4.77
N ILE A 17 -17.35 -40.22 -5.84
CA ILE A 17 -15.93 -39.97 -5.99
C ILE A 17 -15.81 -38.44 -6.09
N TRP A 18 -15.49 -37.82 -4.97
CA TRP A 18 -14.86 -36.52 -4.99
C TRP A 18 -13.56 -36.69 -5.76
N SER A 19 -13.54 -36.29 -7.01
CA SER A 19 -12.31 -35.90 -7.68
C SER A 19 -11.81 -34.69 -6.93
N GLY A 20 -10.92 -34.92 -5.99
CA GLY A 20 -10.21 -33.88 -5.29
C GLY A 20 -9.49 -33.02 -6.32
N CYS A 21 -9.84 -31.78 -6.44
CA CYS A 21 -8.91 -30.77 -6.91
C CYS A 21 -7.67 -30.92 -6.03
N SER A 22 -6.55 -31.20 -6.64
CA SER A 22 -5.31 -31.45 -5.92
C SER A 22 -4.92 -30.20 -5.14
N VAL A 23 -4.66 -30.37 -3.86
CA VAL A 23 -4.15 -29.36 -2.91
C VAL A 23 -2.87 -28.67 -3.44
N SER A 24 -2.24 -29.20 -4.48
CA SER A 24 -1.00 -28.74 -5.08
C SER A 24 -1.08 -27.38 -5.83
N GLU A 25 -2.26 -26.92 -6.25
CA GLU A 25 -2.39 -25.60 -6.90
C GLU A 25 -2.47 -24.45 -5.90
N TRP A 26 -2.85 -24.72 -4.66
CA TRP A 26 -2.93 -23.74 -3.59
C TRP A 26 -1.56 -23.43 -2.95
N GLU A 27 -0.66 -24.42 -2.95
CA GLU A 27 0.68 -24.27 -2.38
C GLU A 27 1.61 -23.38 -3.22
N GLN A 28 1.28 -23.13 -4.49
CA GLN A 28 2.14 -22.33 -5.38
C GLN A 28 1.95 -20.81 -5.21
N GLY A 29 0.89 -20.37 -4.57
CA GLY A 29 0.61 -18.94 -4.32
C GLY A 29 0.84 -18.48 -2.88
N PHE A 30 1.13 -19.42 -1.97
CA PHE A 30 1.35 -19.15 -0.56
C PHE A 30 2.80 -19.49 -0.20
N ILE A 31 3.55 -18.51 0.26
CA ILE A 31 4.85 -18.73 0.91
C ILE A 31 4.61 -18.62 2.41
N PRO A 32 4.38 -19.74 3.14
CA PRO A 32 4.41 -19.70 4.59
C PRO A 32 5.86 -19.48 5.00
N ILE A 33 6.20 -18.29 5.37
CA ILE A 33 7.42 -18.04 6.14
C ILE A 33 7.08 -18.50 7.55
N GLU A 34 7.65 -19.63 7.98
CA GLU A 34 7.48 -20.09 9.37
C GLU A 34 7.85 -18.93 10.31
N PRO A 35 7.02 -18.64 11.32
CA PRO A 35 7.32 -17.58 12.26
C PRO A 35 8.65 -17.88 12.93
N VAL A 36 9.61 -17.01 12.77
CA VAL A 36 10.84 -17.02 13.55
C VAL A 36 10.42 -16.85 15.00
N GLY A 37 10.69 -17.84 15.85
CA GLY A 37 10.30 -17.88 17.24
C GLY A 37 10.68 -16.56 17.94
N SER A 38 9.75 -16.03 18.71
CA SER A 38 9.90 -14.83 19.52
C SER A 38 11.10 -14.98 20.46
N GLY A 39 12.25 -14.48 20.04
CA GLY A 39 13.40 -14.29 20.90
C GLY A 39 13.17 -13.09 21.80
N ASN A 40 12.93 -13.32 23.10
CA ASN A 40 12.95 -12.30 24.13
C ASN A 40 14.32 -11.63 24.18
N GLY A 41 14.44 -10.45 23.57
CA GLY A 41 15.58 -9.55 23.67
C GLY A 41 15.20 -8.35 24.52
N ALA A 42 15.38 -8.43 25.82
CA ALA A 42 15.32 -7.29 26.72
C ALA A 42 16.53 -6.39 26.46
N GLY A 43 16.31 -5.24 25.80
CA GLY A 43 17.26 -4.15 25.69
C GLY A 43 16.89 -3.04 26.66
N GLN A 44 17.72 -2.87 27.69
CA GLN A 44 17.65 -1.77 28.66
C GLN A 44 18.18 -0.46 28.04
N GLY A 45 17.46 0.63 28.36
CA GLY A 45 18.13 1.89 28.68
C GLY A 45 17.80 3.09 27.83
N GLY A 46 17.00 3.98 28.35
CA GLY A 46 16.87 5.36 27.90
C GLY A 46 15.83 6.08 28.74
N ASN A 47 16.29 6.81 29.74
CA ASN A 47 15.52 7.59 30.68
C ASN A 47 14.81 8.76 29.95
N THR A 48 13.50 8.69 29.77
CA THR A 48 12.66 9.82 29.38
C THR A 48 11.54 9.99 30.39
N GLY A 49 11.39 11.25 30.86
CA GLY A 49 10.53 11.61 31.95
C GLY A 49 9.06 11.25 31.79
N ASP A 50 8.52 10.90 32.87
CA ASP A 50 7.13 10.89 33.37
C ASP A 50 6.01 10.89 32.29
N ARG A 51 5.90 9.78 31.55
CA ARG A 51 4.67 9.38 30.87
C ARG A 51 3.88 8.50 31.83
N THR A 52 2.62 8.82 32.04
CA THR A 52 1.76 7.99 32.87
C THR A 52 1.69 6.57 32.29
N HIS A 53 1.82 5.55 33.12
CA HIS A 53 1.90 4.11 32.79
C HIS A 53 0.77 3.59 31.88
N ASN A 54 -0.25 4.40 31.58
CA ASN A 54 -1.38 4.07 30.74
C ASN A 54 -1.21 4.50 29.27
N GLU A 55 -0.44 5.56 28.99
CA GLU A 55 -0.20 6.03 27.61
C GLU A 55 0.72 5.06 26.86
N ASP A 56 1.67 4.42 27.55
CA ASP A 56 2.59 3.44 26.96
C ASP A 56 1.89 2.16 26.47
N ARG A 57 0.64 1.92 26.86
CA ARG A 57 -0.14 0.75 26.43
C ARG A 57 -1.23 1.08 25.41
N ARG A 58 -1.60 2.35 25.27
CA ARG A 58 -2.64 2.78 24.33
C ARG A 58 -2.18 2.55 22.90
N LYS A 59 -3.11 2.08 22.07
CA LYS A 59 -2.95 1.99 20.63
C LYS A 59 -3.81 3.05 19.96
N VAL A 60 -3.27 3.68 18.92
CA VAL A 60 -3.99 4.58 18.03
C VAL A 60 -3.91 4.02 16.63
N LEU A 61 -5.05 3.76 16.03
CA LEU A 61 -5.18 3.40 14.61
C LEU A 61 -5.79 4.59 13.87
N LEU A 62 -5.11 5.06 12.84
CA LEU A 62 -5.60 6.07 11.92
C LEU A 62 -5.88 5.46 10.55
N LEU A 63 -7.13 5.52 10.09
CA LEU A 63 -7.44 5.40 8.66
C LEU A 63 -7.30 6.79 8.03
N TYR A 64 -6.36 6.96 7.10
CA TYR A 64 -6.23 8.14 6.26
C TYR A 64 -6.87 7.86 4.90
N SER A 65 -8.13 8.27 4.72
CA SER A 65 -8.96 8.00 3.55
C SER A 65 -9.03 9.23 2.65
N ALA A 66 -8.14 9.28 1.63
CA ALA A 66 -8.04 10.39 0.69
C ALA A 66 -8.85 10.08 -0.59
N GLY A 67 -10.14 10.38 -0.54
CA GLY A 67 -11.14 9.97 -1.54
C GLY A 67 -11.75 11.12 -2.35
N TYR A 68 -11.07 12.26 -2.49
CA TYR A 68 -11.51 13.31 -3.43
C TYR A 68 -11.16 12.92 -4.88
N ASN A 69 -11.63 11.73 -5.28
CA ASN A 69 -11.33 11.06 -6.54
C ASN A 69 -12.41 10.03 -6.89
N SER A 70 -12.17 9.18 -7.89
CA SER A 70 -13.13 8.17 -8.36
C SER A 70 -13.40 7.04 -7.35
N LEU A 71 -12.60 6.87 -6.31
CA LEU A 71 -12.82 5.86 -5.27
C LEU A 71 -13.85 6.27 -4.20
N ARG A 72 -14.40 7.49 -4.28
CA ARG A 72 -15.31 8.04 -3.28
C ARG A 72 -16.28 7.03 -2.65
N ASN A 73 -16.98 6.27 -3.47
CA ASN A 73 -18.02 5.36 -2.97
C ASN A 73 -17.43 4.18 -2.19
N TYR A 74 -16.34 3.60 -2.67
CA TYR A 74 -15.64 2.52 -1.99
C TYR A 74 -15.05 2.98 -0.66
N LEU A 75 -14.39 4.14 -0.62
CA LEU A 75 -13.82 4.67 0.62
C LEU A 75 -14.88 5.06 1.66
N LEU A 76 -16.09 5.43 1.24
CA LEU A 76 -17.21 5.63 2.16
C LEU A 76 -17.75 4.29 2.67
N GLU A 77 -17.79 3.25 1.83
CA GLU A 77 -18.17 1.90 2.22
C GLU A 77 -17.17 1.31 3.22
N ASP A 78 -15.85 1.50 3.01
CA ASP A 78 -14.80 1.12 3.95
C ASP A 78 -15.06 1.68 5.36
N ILE A 79 -15.51 2.95 5.47
CA ILE A 79 -15.86 3.57 6.75
C ILE A 79 -17.12 2.94 7.37
N GLU A 80 -18.13 2.62 6.58
CA GLU A 80 -19.33 1.91 7.09
C GLU A 80 -18.98 0.47 7.51
N ASP A 81 -18.05 -0.18 6.83
CA ASP A 81 -17.56 -1.49 7.21
C ASP A 81 -16.78 -1.43 8.54
N LEU A 82 -15.93 -0.43 8.76
CA LEU A 82 -15.32 -0.18 10.07
C LEU A 82 -16.37 -0.02 11.18
N LYS A 83 -17.44 0.74 10.93
CA LYS A 83 -18.54 0.93 11.91
C LYS A 83 -19.31 -0.35 12.20
N SER A 84 -19.35 -1.27 11.24
CA SER A 84 -20.03 -2.57 11.39
C SER A 84 -19.18 -3.62 12.09
N GLY A 85 -17.86 -3.41 12.16
CA GLY A 85 -16.89 -4.28 12.82
C GLY A 85 -16.77 -4.04 14.33
N TRP A 86 -15.71 -4.58 14.93
CA TRP A 86 -15.43 -4.32 16.32
C TRP A 86 -14.93 -2.88 16.50
N LEU A 87 -15.45 -2.15 17.48
CA LEU A 87 -15.05 -0.79 17.82
C LEU A 87 -14.49 -0.70 19.24
N PRO A 88 -13.47 0.15 19.48
CA PRO A 88 -13.01 0.44 20.83
C PRO A 88 -14.13 1.14 21.63
N LYS A 89 -14.18 0.88 22.93
CA LYS A 89 -15.19 1.51 23.82
C LYS A 89 -14.73 2.90 24.27
N ASP A 90 -15.70 3.76 24.52
CA ASP A 90 -15.45 5.13 25.02
C ASP A 90 -15.15 5.14 26.53
N TYR A 91 -13.95 4.71 26.91
CA TYR A 91 -13.47 4.82 28.29
C TYR A 91 -12.14 5.60 28.32
N PRO A 92 -11.83 6.29 29.43
CA PRO A 92 -10.50 6.89 29.62
C PRO A 92 -9.39 5.85 29.44
N ASN A 93 -8.36 6.19 28.66
CA ASN A 93 -7.19 5.34 28.38
C ASN A 93 -7.44 4.08 27.51
N HIS A 94 -8.55 4.01 26.79
CA HIS A 94 -8.77 2.96 25.79
C HIS A 94 -8.06 3.27 24.48
N ASP A 95 -7.94 2.23 23.66
CA ASP A 95 -7.46 2.34 22.29
C ASP A 95 -8.35 3.27 21.45
N ILE A 96 -7.77 3.93 20.48
CA ILE A 96 -8.40 4.98 19.71
C ILE A 96 -8.44 4.60 18.23
N LEU A 97 -9.62 4.67 17.64
CA LEU A 97 -9.82 4.58 16.20
C LEU A 97 -10.14 5.97 15.65
N LEU A 98 -9.31 6.46 14.76
CA LEU A 98 -9.45 7.72 14.06
C LEU A 98 -9.65 7.50 12.56
N VAL A 99 -10.48 8.30 11.93
CA VAL A 99 -10.67 8.30 10.49
C VAL A 99 -10.57 9.74 9.98
N TYR A 100 -9.53 10.03 9.21
CA TYR A 100 -9.52 11.21 8.35
C TYR A 100 -10.20 10.85 7.03
N THR A 101 -11.14 11.66 6.58
CA THR A 101 -11.86 11.41 5.34
C THR A 101 -12.06 12.69 4.54
N HIS A 102 -11.85 12.58 3.24
CA HIS A 102 -12.13 13.62 2.26
C HIS A 102 -12.67 12.96 1.00
N THR A 103 -13.84 13.36 0.56
CA THR A 103 -14.49 12.81 -0.64
C THR A 103 -15.12 13.89 -1.49
N THR A 104 -15.37 13.61 -2.77
CA THR A 104 -16.13 14.48 -3.66
C THR A 104 -17.59 14.60 -3.22
N GLN A 105 -18.37 15.47 -3.86
CA GLN A 105 -19.82 15.47 -3.68
C GLN A 105 -20.44 14.17 -4.20
N ARG A 106 -21.69 13.91 -3.78
CA ARG A 106 -22.41 12.67 -4.07
C ARG A 106 -22.52 12.33 -5.57
N ASN A 107 -22.50 13.33 -6.42
CA ASN A 107 -22.55 13.17 -7.88
C ASN A 107 -21.17 12.99 -8.55
N GLY A 108 -20.10 12.84 -7.78
CA GLY A 108 -18.74 12.73 -8.32
C GLY A 108 -18.18 14.04 -8.89
N ALA A 109 -18.72 15.20 -8.51
CA ALA A 109 -18.24 16.49 -9.02
C ALA A 109 -16.88 16.86 -8.40
N TYR A 110 -15.85 16.96 -9.24
CA TYR A 110 -14.47 17.27 -8.85
C TYR A 110 -14.13 18.77 -8.89
N GLY A 111 -15.05 19.60 -9.40
CA GLY A 111 -14.89 21.06 -9.43
C GLY A 111 -15.49 21.79 -8.23
N ILE A 112 -16.15 21.08 -7.33
CA ILE A 112 -16.86 21.66 -6.18
C ILE A 112 -16.10 21.28 -4.90
N PRO A 113 -15.48 22.25 -4.22
CA PRO A 113 -14.76 21.99 -2.98
C PRO A 113 -15.68 21.32 -1.93
N THR A 114 -15.14 20.30 -1.27
CA THR A 114 -15.77 19.65 -0.11
C THR A 114 -14.90 19.86 1.13
N THR A 115 -15.44 19.57 2.27
CA THR A 115 -14.81 19.78 3.56
C THR A 115 -14.25 18.45 4.08
N PRO A 116 -12.92 18.30 4.22
CA PRO A 116 -12.34 17.15 4.90
C PRO A 116 -12.57 17.24 6.40
N TYR A 117 -12.61 16.08 7.07
CA TYR A 117 -12.73 16.04 8.53
C TYR A 117 -12.04 14.83 9.13
N LEU A 118 -11.67 14.96 10.40
CA LEU A 118 -11.15 13.90 11.25
C LEU A 118 -12.22 13.51 12.26
N ILE A 119 -12.58 12.23 12.29
CA ILE A 119 -13.56 11.69 13.25
C ILE A 119 -12.89 10.64 14.14
N ARG A 120 -13.45 10.48 15.34
CA ARG A 120 -13.19 9.33 16.22
C ARG A 120 -14.37 8.38 16.14
N LEU A 121 -14.08 7.10 15.90
CA LEU A 121 -15.08 6.03 15.91
C LEU A 121 -14.95 5.20 17.20
N TYR A 122 -16.08 4.92 17.85
CA TYR A 122 -16.11 4.10 19.06
C TYR A 122 -17.52 3.50 19.31
N GLU A 123 -17.59 2.51 20.19
CA GLU A 123 -18.83 1.94 20.69
C GLU A 123 -19.27 2.67 21.97
N ASP A 124 -20.50 3.18 22.01
CA ASP A 124 -21.09 3.77 23.21
C ASP A 124 -21.47 2.71 24.27
N GLY A 125 -21.92 3.16 25.46
CA GLY A 125 -22.33 2.25 26.53
C GLY A 125 -23.52 1.34 26.21
N ASN A 126 -24.22 1.56 25.06
CA ASN A 126 -25.38 0.79 24.58
C ASN A 126 -25.04 -0.16 23.44
N GLY A 127 -23.79 -0.18 22.99
CA GLY A 127 -23.36 -1.01 21.85
C GLY A 127 -23.59 -0.36 20.48
N ASN A 128 -23.82 0.96 20.41
CA ASN A 128 -23.99 1.64 19.14
C ASN A 128 -22.65 2.24 18.67
N ALA A 129 -22.41 2.17 17.36
CA ALA A 129 -21.29 2.87 16.74
C ALA A 129 -21.54 4.40 16.76
N VAL A 130 -20.58 5.14 17.27
CA VAL A 130 -20.60 6.61 17.35
C VAL A 130 -19.44 7.16 16.55
N ALA A 131 -19.68 8.27 15.85
CA ALA A 131 -18.70 9.00 15.07
C ALA A 131 -18.68 10.47 15.54
N ASP A 132 -17.66 10.82 16.32
CA ASP A 132 -17.48 12.20 16.80
C ASP A 132 -16.53 12.95 15.88
N THR A 133 -16.97 14.09 15.35
CA THR A 133 -16.09 14.95 14.56
C THR A 133 -15.15 15.75 15.48
N LEU A 134 -13.86 15.49 15.33
CA LEU A 134 -12.82 16.14 16.13
C LEU A 134 -12.30 17.42 15.47
N VAL A 135 -12.10 17.38 14.17
CA VAL A 135 -11.60 18.51 13.36
C VAL A 135 -12.37 18.58 12.06
N THR A 136 -12.78 19.77 11.69
CA THR A 136 -13.30 20.10 10.36
C THR A 136 -12.29 21.05 9.71
N TYR A 137 -11.75 20.66 8.56
CA TYR A 137 -10.80 21.47 7.81
C TYR A 137 -11.54 22.42 6.86
N GLU A 138 -10.82 23.36 6.27
CA GLU A 138 -11.42 24.29 5.32
C GLU A 138 -11.88 23.56 4.05
N ALA A 139 -12.97 24.01 3.46
CA ALA A 139 -13.43 23.51 2.17
C ALA A 139 -12.38 23.79 1.09
N GLY A 140 -12.07 22.77 0.28
CA GLY A 140 -11.02 22.89 -0.73
C GLY A 140 -9.60 22.57 -0.24
N THR A 141 -9.44 22.16 1.03
CA THR A 141 -8.18 21.56 1.49
C THR A 141 -7.93 20.26 0.73
N HIS A 142 -6.72 20.10 0.18
CA HIS A 142 -6.34 18.90 -0.58
C HIS A 142 -5.71 17.85 0.34
N SER A 143 -6.32 16.68 0.44
CA SER A 143 -5.87 15.58 1.30
C SER A 143 -4.61 14.87 0.79
N ALA A 144 -4.43 14.81 -0.53
CA ALA A 144 -3.26 14.21 -1.14
C ALA A 144 -2.10 15.22 -1.27
N THR A 145 -1.82 15.95 -0.20
CA THR A 145 -0.69 16.88 -0.09
C THR A 145 0.10 16.59 1.18
N ALA A 146 1.42 16.73 1.11
CA ALA A 146 2.31 16.50 2.24
C ALA A 146 1.99 17.45 3.42
N GLU A 147 1.56 18.67 3.14
CA GLU A 147 1.14 19.64 4.16
C GLU A 147 -0.08 19.13 4.94
N GLN A 148 -1.16 18.77 4.26
CA GLN A 148 -2.38 18.31 4.94
C GLN A 148 -2.14 16.97 5.66
N PHE A 149 -1.41 16.07 5.04
CA PHE A 149 -1.03 14.80 5.67
C PHE A 149 -0.23 15.05 6.96
N HIS A 150 0.78 15.92 6.91
CA HIS A 150 1.54 16.34 8.10
C HIS A 150 0.67 16.96 9.19
N ASN A 151 -0.26 17.86 8.82
CA ASN A 151 -1.16 18.54 9.74
C ASN A 151 -2.05 17.55 10.51
N VAL A 152 -2.64 16.57 9.78
CA VAL A 152 -3.45 15.51 10.40
C VAL A 152 -2.63 14.66 11.35
N LEU A 153 -1.46 14.19 10.91
CA LEU A 153 -0.59 13.35 11.75
C LEU A 153 -0.07 14.10 12.99
N THR A 154 0.25 15.38 12.84
CA THR A 154 0.67 16.24 13.96
C THR A 154 -0.46 16.42 14.97
N TYR A 155 -1.69 16.63 14.48
CA TYR A 155 -2.86 16.68 15.36
C TYR A 155 -3.05 15.35 16.12
N VAL A 156 -2.96 14.21 15.44
CA VAL A 156 -3.07 12.88 16.04
C VAL A 156 -2.00 12.69 17.13
N ARG A 157 -0.74 12.93 16.80
CA ARG A 157 0.37 12.82 17.75
C ARG A 157 0.17 13.66 19.01
N ASN A 158 -0.28 14.92 18.83
CA ASN A 158 -0.36 15.87 19.92
C ASN A 158 -1.60 15.66 20.83
N ASN A 159 -2.71 15.17 20.26
CA ASN A 159 -3.97 15.01 21.00
C ASN A 159 -4.23 13.58 21.47
N PHE A 160 -3.57 12.58 20.88
CA PHE A 160 -3.73 11.17 21.21
C PHE A 160 -2.38 10.49 21.48
N PRO A 161 -1.65 10.90 22.52
CA PRO A 161 -0.38 10.26 22.86
C PRO A 161 -0.59 8.77 23.17
N ALA A 162 0.26 7.92 22.57
CA ALA A 162 0.13 6.46 22.66
C ALA A 162 1.50 5.77 22.58
N GLY A 163 1.56 4.55 23.07
CA GLY A 163 2.73 3.67 22.93
C GLY A 163 2.81 3.03 21.56
N ASN A 164 1.67 2.82 20.89
CA ASN A 164 1.60 2.24 19.54
C ASN A 164 0.78 3.11 18.60
N TYR A 165 1.34 3.40 17.44
CA TYR A 165 0.64 4.05 16.35
C TYR A 165 0.60 3.14 15.13
N GLY A 166 -0.61 2.90 14.60
CA GLY A 166 -0.84 2.23 13.33
C GLY A 166 -1.52 3.16 12.34
N MET A 167 -1.24 3.00 11.06
CA MET A 167 -1.92 3.73 10.00
C MET A 167 -2.34 2.81 8.88
N VAL A 168 -3.55 3.02 8.36
CA VAL A 168 -4.01 2.54 7.06
C VAL A 168 -4.13 3.75 6.15
N PHE A 169 -3.43 3.73 5.04
CA PHE A 169 -3.52 4.76 4.01
C PHE A 169 -4.32 4.21 2.83
N SER A 170 -5.49 4.80 2.57
CA SER A 170 -6.38 4.37 1.49
C SER A 170 -6.62 5.50 0.50
N SER A 171 -6.18 5.31 -0.74
CA SER A 171 -6.34 6.21 -1.88
C SER A 171 -5.85 5.55 -3.15
N HIS A 172 -5.81 6.32 -4.23
CA HIS A 172 -5.05 5.93 -5.41
C HIS A 172 -3.53 6.01 -5.18
N ALA A 173 -2.72 5.15 -5.83
CA ALA A 173 -1.26 5.26 -5.84
C ALA A 173 -0.61 4.56 -7.05
N THR A 174 0.64 4.93 -7.35
CA THR A 174 1.55 4.27 -8.30
C THR A 174 2.97 4.11 -7.73
N GLY A 175 3.05 3.84 -6.43
CA GLY A 175 4.29 3.51 -5.76
C GLY A 175 5.34 4.62 -5.81
N TYR A 176 6.53 4.28 -6.33
CA TYR A 176 7.67 5.20 -6.40
C TYR A 176 7.64 6.17 -7.58
N LEU A 177 6.72 6.02 -8.54
CA LEU A 177 6.70 6.89 -9.70
C LEU A 177 6.48 8.35 -9.30
N PRO A 178 7.22 9.29 -9.88
CA PRO A 178 7.08 10.69 -9.49
C PRO A 178 5.75 11.29 -9.94
N SER A 179 5.36 12.34 -9.23
CA SER A 179 4.13 13.09 -9.50
C SER A 179 4.03 13.53 -10.97
N GLY A 180 2.90 13.25 -11.61
CA GLY A 180 2.63 13.58 -13.02
C GLY A 180 3.24 12.65 -14.06
N PHE A 181 4.18 11.78 -13.68
CA PHE A 181 4.86 10.91 -14.64
C PHE A 181 3.92 9.91 -15.32
N TYR A 182 3.11 9.23 -14.53
CA TYR A 182 2.29 8.12 -15.03
C TYR A 182 1.24 8.55 -16.06
N SER A 183 0.66 9.74 -15.90
CA SER A 183 -0.39 10.25 -16.79
C SER A 183 0.11 10.57 -18.21
N LYS A 184 1.35 11.04 -18.31
CA LYS A 184 1.94 11.42 -19.60
C LYS A 184 3.46 11.26 -19.59
N PRO A 185 3.97 10.01 -19.57
CA PRO A 185 5.40 9.75 -19.46
C PRO A 185 6.22 10.47 -20.54
N GLU A 186 5.73 10.53 -21.76
CA GLU A 186 6.39 11.13 -22.92
C GLU A 186 6.58 12.65 -22.82
N SER A 187 5.88 13.32 -21.93
CA SER A 187 6.03 14.76 -21.69
C SER A 187 6.53 15.08 -20.29
N TYR A 188 6.89 14.07 -19.51
CA TYR A 188 7.44 14.27 -18.17
C TYR A 188 8.85 14.85 -18.29
N GLU A 189 9.10 15.88 -17.50
CA GLU A 189 10.41 16.52 -17.33
C GLU A 189 10.72 16.56 -15.83
N TYR A 190 11.83 15.95 -15.45
CA TYR A 190 12.25 15.97 -14.05
C TYR A 190 12.74 17.36 -13.67
N ILE A 191 12.01 18.02 -12.76
CA ILE A 191 12.42 19.29 -12.18
C ILE A 191 12.91 19.00 -10.75
N PRO A 192 14.22 19.17 -10.47
CA PRO A 192 14.73 18.98 -9.12
C PRO A 192 13.98 19.89 -8.13
N LYS A 193 13.31 19.28 -7.15
CA LYS A 193 12.74 20.06 -6.05
C LYS A 193 13.88 20.58 -5.20
N LYS A 194 13.80 21.86 -4.77
CA LYS A 194 14.74 22.41 -3.80
C LYS A 194 14.63 21.55 -2.54
N SER A 195 15.70 20.84 -2.21
CA SER A 195 15.73 20.03 -0.99
C SER A 195 15.35 20.91 0.19
N VAL A 196 14.25 20.57 0.84
CA VAL A 196 14.02 21.00 2.22
C VAL A 196 15.16 20.35 2.99
N MET A 197 16.11 21.14 3.51
CA MET A 197 17.24 20.57 4.25
C MET A 197 16.67 19.74 5.38
N ARG A 198 16.92 18.40 5.34
CA ARG A 198 16.81 17.56 6.52
C ARG A 198 17.74 18.17 7.56
N GLN A 199 17.22 18.93 8.49
CA GLN A 199 17.98 19.26 9.70
C GLN A 199 18.06 17.94 10.50
N ILE A 200 19.22 17.33 10.48
CA ILE A 200 19.60 16.24 11.36
C ILE A 200 19.70 16.84 12.76
N GLY A 201 18.63 16.76 13.52
CA GLY A 201 18.55 17.11 14.92
C GLY A 201 17.73 16.05 15.64
N ASP A 202 18.23 15.60 16.78
CA ASP A 202 17.62 14.59 17.63
C ASP A 202 16.26 15.07 18.17
N GLY A 203 15.17 14.91 17.42
CA GLY A 203 13.82 15.21 17.88
C GLY A 203 12.87 15.57 16.72
N PHE A 204 11.67 15.03 16.79
CA PHE A 204 10.56 15.32 15.86
C PHE A 204 10.00 16.76 15.97
N ASP A 205 10.62 17.63 16.77
CA ASP A 205 10.19 19.01 17.04
C ASP A 205 10.86 20.07 16.15
N ALA A 206 11.41 19.66 15.01
CA ALA A 206 12.02 20.61 14.07
C ALA A 206 10.97 21.46 13.36
N LEU A 207 11.28 22.75 13.21
CA LEU A 207 10.63 23.86 12.51
C LEU A 207 9.54 23.52 11.47
N PRO A 208 8.55 24.37 11.24
CA PRO A 208 7.49 24.12 10.29
C PRO A 208 8.09 23.78 8.92
N MET A 209 7.89 22.55 8.48
CA MET A 209 8.27 22.11 7.14
C MET A 209 7.40 22.86 6.13
N THR A 210 8.02 23.51 5.17
CA THR A 210 7.29 24.07 4.04
C THR A 210 7.30 23.05 2.91
N PHE A 211 6.13 22.51 2.61
CA PHE A 211 5.93 21.61 1.48
C PHE A 211 5.56 22.41 0.24
N GLU A 212 6.25 22.20 -0.86
CA GLU A 212 5.88 22.80 -2.14
C GLU A 212 4.87 21.91 -2.86
N THR A 213 3.59 22.26 -2.75
CA THR A 213 2.51 21.51 -3.41
C THR A 213 2.21 22.13 -4.77
N ARG A 214 2.29 21.34 -5.83
CA ARG A 214 1.94 21.76 -7.20
C ARG A 214 0.92 20.80 -7.79
N PRO A 215 -0.18 21.29 -8.38
CA PRO A 215 -1.06 20.47 -9.17
C PRO A 215 -0.35 20.05 -10.46
N VAL A 216 -0.58 18.81 -10.89
CA VAL A 216 -0.05 18.28 -12.15
C VAL A 216 -1.16 18.10 -13.17
N PRO A 217 -0.90 18.35 -14.48
CA PRO A 217 -1.86 18.07 -15.54
C PRO A 217 -2.21 16.60 -15.58
N TYR A 218 -3.42 16.33 -16.01
CA TYR A 218 -4.03 15.05 -15.90
C TYR A 218 -4.66 14.55 -17.22
N HIS A 219 -4.35 13.33 -17.65
CA HIS A 219 -4.96 12.66 -18.79
C HIS A 219 -5.46 11.27 -18.38
N ALA A 220 -6.68 10.91 -18.81
CA ALA A 220 -7.20 9.58 -18.56
C ALA A 220 -6.54 8.55 -19.48
N PRO A 221 -6.20 7.35 -18.99
CA PRO A 221 -5.94 6.22 -19.87
C PRO A 221 -7.24 5.65 -20.45
N ASP A 222 -7.08 4.79 -21.46
CA ASP A 222 -8.19 4.00 -21.98
C ASP A 222 -8.72 3.05 -20.90
N PHE A 223 -10.04 3.08 -20.70
CA PHE A 223 -10.75 2.24 -19.74
C PHE A 223 -11.36 1.01 -20.43
N ASP A 224 -11.17 -0.18 -19.85
CA ASP A 224 -11.87 -1.40 -20.22
C ASP A 224 -12.98 -1.70 -19.21
N PRO A 225 -14.27 -1.47 -19.55
CA PRO A 225 -15.38 -1.69 -18.62
C PRO A 225 -15.62 -3.17 -18.28
N SER A 226 -14.94 -4.10 -18.92
CA SER A 226 -15.02 -5.54 -18.60
C SER A 226 -14.16 -5.95 -17.40
N LEU A 227 -13.23 -5.08 -16.97
CA LEU A 227 -12.35 -5.33 -15.84
C LEU A 227 -12.91 -4.69 -14.55
N PRO A 228 -12.63 -5.28 -13.37
CA PRO A 228 -13.02 -4.69 -12.11
C PRO A 228 -12.30 -3.36 -11.89
N MET A 229 -12.97 -2.46 -11.18
CA MET A 229 -12.36 -1.21 -10.73
C MET A 229 -11.20 -1.52 -9.78
N VAL A 230 -10.12 -0.77 -9.89
CA VAL A 230 -8.94 -0.88 -9.03
C VAL A 230 -8.62 0.45 -8.37
N LYS A 231 -7.91 0.41 -7.25
CA LYS A 231 -7.41 1.64 -6.59
C LYS A 231 -6.30 2.35 -7.39
N SER A 232 -5.98 1.86 -8.59
CA SER A 232 -5.18 2.58 -9.59
C SER A 232 -6.00 3.40 -10.58
N ALA A 233 -7.34 3.54 -10.41
CA ALA A 233 -8.36 4.22 -11.20
C ALA A 233 -8.52 3.79 -12.66
N ASP A 234 -9.48 2.94 -12.84
CA ASP A 234 -10.22 2.88 -14.07
C ASP A 234 -11.42 3.82 -13.93
N GLY A 235 -11.44 4.91 -14.69
CA GLY A 235 -12.59 5.80 -14.70
C GLY A 235 -13.76 5.09 -15.38
N THR A 236 -14.90 5.01 -14.72
CA THR A 236 -16.15 4.54 -15.32
C THR A 236 -16.85 5.63 -16.12
N GLU A 237 -16.28 6.84 -16.18
CA GLU A 237 -16.80 7.97 -16.95
C GLU A 237 -15.76 8.42 -17.99
N GLU A 238 -16.22 8.68 -19.23
CA GLU A 238 -15.38 9.26 -20.29
C GLU A 238 -14.68 10.53 -19.75
N GLY A 239 -13.36 10.53 -19.77
CA GLY A 239 -12.56 11.69 -19.37
C GLY A 239 -12.07 11.68 -17.91
N THR A 240 -12.22 10.57 -17.16
CA THR A 240 -11.66 10.50 -15.81
C THR A 240 -10.17 10.19 -15.84
N PRO A 241 -9.38 11.04 -15.26
CA PRO A 241 -7.93 11.07 -15.37
C PRO A 241 -7.18 10.11 -14.44
N MET A 242 -6.00 9.63 -14.84
CA MET A 242 -5.04 8.92 -13.95
C MET A 242 -3.75 9.71 -13.81
N VAL A 243 -3.49 10.20 -12.61
CA VAL A 243 -2.16 10.65 -12.19
C VAL A 243 -1.99 10.20 -10.76
N ARG A 244 -0.81 9.66 -10.38
CA ARG A 244 -0.59 9.28 -8.98
C ARG A 244 0.87 9.03 -8.71
N SER A 245 1.29 9.50 -7.56
CA SER A 245 2.42 8.97 -6.84
C SER A 245 1.89 8.33 -5.55
N VAL A 246 1.63 9.09 -4.50
CA VAL A 246 0.96 8.60 -3.28
C VAL A 246 -0.24 9.48 -2.98
N GLY A 247 -1.43 8.88 -3.03
CA GLY A 247 -2.70 9.61 -2.88
C GLY A 247 -3.11 10.40 -4.12
N GLN A 248 -4.37 10.74 -4.22
CA GLN A 248 -4.90 11.60 -5.27
C GLN A 248 -6.07 12.46 -4.78
N ASP A 249 -5.99 13.76 -5.04
CA ASP A 249 -7.15 14.64 -5.10
C ASP A 249 -7.31 15.14 -6.53
N GLN A 250 -8.42 14.77 -7.15
CA GLN A 250 -8.75 15.15 -8.52
C GLN A 250 -9.59 16.45 -8.51
N VAL A 251 -9.13 17.48 -9.19
CA VAL A 251 -9.80 18.79 -9.22
C VAL A 251 -10.01 19.24 -10.64
N GLY A 252 -11.18 19.78 -10.94
CA GLY A 252 -11.49 20.36 -12.24
C GLY A 252 -12.88 20.05 -12.74
N SER A 253 -13.17 20.47 -13.96
CA SER A 253 -14.47 20.27 -14.63
C SER A 253 -14.31 20.31 -16.15
N ALA A 254 -15.31 19.76 -16.86
CA ALA A 254 -15.42 19.85 -18.31
C ALA A 254 -14.19 19.33 -19.10
N GLY A 255 -13.51 18.27 -18.59
CA GLY A 255 -12.38 17.66 -19.27
C GLY A 255 -11.01 18.31 -19.00
N GLU A 256 -11.00 19.41 -18.24
CA GLU A 256 -9.76 20.03 -17.74
C GLU A 256 -9.60 19.69 -16.25
N TYR A 257 -8.76 18.71 -15.98
CA TYR A 257 -8.49 18.24 -14.63
C TYR A 257 -7.03 18.42 -14.26
N VAL A 258 -6.79 18.65 -12.98
CA VAL A 258 -5.48 18.57 -12.35
C VAL A 258 -5.55 17.62 -11.16
N SER A 259 -4.42 17.06 -10.78
CA SER A 259 -4.30 16.17 -9.64
C SER A 259 -3.34 16.77 -8.61
N TYR A 260 -3.67 16.57 -7.34
CA TYR A 260 -2.73 16.73 -6.23
C TYR A 260 -2.32 15.36 -5.76
N GLU A 261 -1.04 15.15 -5.57
CA GLU A 261 -0.43 13.89 -5.17
C GLU A 261 0.92 14.13 -4.49
N MET A 262 1.35 13.20 -3.66
CA MET A 262 2.63 13.28 -2.96
C MET A 262 3.64 12.34 -3.61
N GLU A 263 4.88 12.79 -3.80
CA GLU A 263 5.98 11.85 -4.06
C GLU A 263 6.29 11.05 -2.80
N ILE A 264 6.80 9.84 -2.96
CA ILE A 264 7.06 8.95 -1.81
C ILE A 264 8.02 9.58 -0.78
N ALA A 265 9.00 10.34 -1.22
CA ALA A 265 9.90 11.07 -0.33
C ALA A 265 9.15 12.18 0.45
N GLU A 266 8.24 12.91 -0.20
CA GLU A 266 7.41 13.92 0.47
C GLU A 266 6.45 13.27 1.48
N PHE A 267 5.85 12.14 1.13
CA PHE A 267 5.02 11.36 2.04
C PHE A 267 5.80 10.93 3.28
N ALA A 268 7.02 10.40 3.09
CA ALA A 268 7.88 10.02 4.19
C ALA A 268 8.29 11.21 5.07
N ASP A 269 8.70 12.32 4.45
CA ASP A 269 9.10 13.54 5.17
C ASP A 269 7.95 14.17 5.96
N ALA A 270 6.71 14.05 5.48
CA ALA A 270 5.51 14.55 6.15
C ALA A 270 5.14 13.78 7.42
N ILE A 271 5.70 12.59 7.67
CA ILE A 271 5.42 11.79 8.86
C ILE A 271 6.20 12.35 10.07
N PRO A 272 5.51 12.93 11.10
CA PRO A 272 6.16 13.59 12.23
C PRO A 272 6.39 12.66 13.43
N MET A 273 6.08 11.35 13.30
CA MET A 273 6.19 10.37 14.37
C MET A 273 6.55 9.00 13.79
N LYS A 274 6.97 8.06 14.62
CA LYS A 274 7.20 6.68 14.19
C LYS A 274 5.94 5.85 14.38
N PHE A 275 5.60 5.05 13.37
CA PHE A 275 4.52 4.06 13.42
C PHE A 275 5.07 2.66 13.75
N ASP A 276 4.27 1.84 14.41
CA ASP A 276 4.54 0.40 14.54
C ASP A 276 4.28 -0.31 13.21
N TYR A 277 3.28 0.16 12.47
CA TYR A 277 2.97 -0.34 11.12
C TYR A 277 2.24 0.71 10.28
N ILE A 278 2.47 0.62 8.95
CA ILE A 278 1.69 1.31 7.92
C ILE A 278 1.16 0.26 6.96
N LEU A 279 -0.14 0.23 6.73
CA LEU A 279 -0.80 -0.62 5.73
C LEU A 279 -1.28 0.26 4.58
N PHE A 280 -0.89 -0.08 3.36
CA PHE A 280 -1.34 0.61 2.16
C PHE A 280 -2.48 -0.14 1.51
N ASP A 281 -3.66 0.45 1.56
CA ASP A 281 -4.80 0.06 0.75
C ASP A 281 -4.80 0.91 -0.53
N ALA A 282 -3.76 0.71 -1.32
CA ALA A 282 -3.43 1.50 -2.50
C ALA A 282 -2.58 0.69 -3.46
N CYS A 283 -2.70 0.95 -4.77
CA CYS A 283 -2.05 0.19 -5.82
C CYS A 283 -0.53 0.38 -5.84
N LEU A 284 0.21 -0.68 -6.23
CA LEU A 284 1.62 -0.62 -6.63
C LEU A 284 2.58 -0.09 -5.54
N MET A 285 2.12 -0.03 -4.28
CA MET A 285 2.96 0.44 -3.17
C MET A 285 4.01 -0.59 -2.73
N GLY A 286 3.94 -1.83 -3.21
CA GLY A 286 4.84 -2.93 -2.85
C GLY A 286 6.24 -2.85 -3.48
N GLY A 287 6.71 -1.64 -3.78
CA GLY A 287 8.06 -1.39 -4.27
C GLY A 287 9.10 -1.34 -3.15
N ILE A 288 10.29 -1.88 -3.41
CA ILE A 288 11.42 -1.75 -2.48
C ILE A 288 11.81 -0.29 -2.25
N GLU A 289 11.60 0.57 -3.25
CA GLU A 289 11.79 2.00 -3.19
C GLU A 289 10.89 2.63 -2.13
N VAL A 290 9.60 2.28 -2.14
CA VAL A 290 8.60 2.74 -1.17
C VAL A 290 8.99 2.30 0.24
N ALA A 291 9.33 1.02 0.39
CA ALA A 291 9.73 0.48 1.67
C ALA A 291 10.97 1.19 2.23
N TYR A 292 11.95 1.46 1.39
CA TYR A 292 13.21 2.05 1.80
C TYR A 292 13.09 3.54 2.18
N GLU A 293 12.23 4.30 1.49
CA GLU A 293 11.90 5.69 1.88
C GLU A 293 11.19 5.75 3.25
N LEU A 294 10.44 4.71 3.61
CA LEU A 294 9.66 4.65 4.84
C LEU A 294 10.35 3.92 5.99
N LYS A 295 11.54 3.34 5.81
CA LYS A 295 12.18 2.45 6.77
C LYS A 295 12.39 3.04 8.17
N ASP A 296 12.60 4.35 8.25
CA ASP A 296 12.80 5.06 9.52
C ASP A 296 11.49 5.62 10.11
N LYS A 297 10.37 5.51 9.36
CA LYS A 297 9.05 6.04 9.75
C LYS A 297 8.13 5.00 10.37
N CYS A 298 8.40 3.71 10.14
CA CYS A 298 7.63 2.61 10.74
C CYS A 298 8.49 1.35 10.92
N ASP A 299 8.00 0.44 11.77
CA ASP A 299 8.65 -0.85 11.97
C ASP A 299 8.21 -1.88 10.93
N ARG A 300 6.96 -1.80 10.45
CA ARG A 300 6.41 -2.74 9.47
C ARG A 300 5.60 -2.03 8.40
N ILE A 301 5.62 -2.56 7.19
CA ILE A 301 4.78 -2.07 6.08
C ILE A 301 4.04 -3.24 5.45
N GLY A 302 2.72 -3.09 5.29
CA GLY A 302 1.88 -3.99 4.49
C GLY A 302 1.47 -3.31 3.18
N PHE A 303 1.66 -3.98 2.03
CA PHE A 303 1.39 -3.38 0.71
C PHE A 303 1.24 -4.40 -0.41
N SER A 304 0.67 -3.98 -1.54
CA SER A 304 0.55 -4.77 -2.76
C SER A 304 1.57 -4.37 -3.81
N GLN A 305 2.19 -5.36 -4.49
CA GLN A 305 3.08 -5.16 -5.64
C GLN A 305 2.30 -4.87 -6.92
N THR A 306 1.08 -5.40 -7.01
CA THR A 306 0.14 -5.15 -8.10
C THR A 306 -0.82 -4.01 -7.77
N GLU A 307 -1.74 -3.76 -8.66
CA GLU A 307 -2.92 -2.97 -8.36
C GLU A 307 -3.75 -3.63 -7.26
N VAL A 308 -4.58 -2.86 -6.58
CA VAL A 308 -5.53 -3.33 -5.55
C VAL A 308 -6.93 -3.12 -6.10
N LEU A 309 -7.80 -4.12 -6.03
CA LEU A 309 -9.21 -3.98 -6.39
C LEU A 309 -9.89 -2.93 -5.50
N ALA A 310 -10.89 -2.25 -6.01
CA ALA A 310 -11.45 -1.07 -5.34
C ALA A 310 -12.06 -1.36 -3.95
N GLU A 311 -12.51 -2.59 -3.73
CA GLU A 311 -12.99 -3.06 -2.43
C GLU A 311 -11.89 -3.08 -1.34
N GLY A 312 -10.61 -3.16 -1.74
CA GLY A 312 -9.47 -3.01 -0.83
C GLY A 312 -9.34 -4.08 0.25
N LEU A 313 -8.91 -3.65 1.44
CA LEU A 313 -8.73 -4.49 2.63
C LEU A 313 -10.09 -4.85 3.26
N ASP A 314 -10.11 -5.90 4.11
CA ASP A 314 -11.31 -6.21 4.91
C ASP A 314 -11.38 -5.28 6.14
N TYR A 315 -12.18 -4.22 6.02
CA TYR A 315 -12.35 -3.23 7.08
C TYR A 315 -13.23 -3.71 8.24
N LYS A 316 -14.04 -4.77 8.06
CA LYS A 316 -14.89 -5.33 9.12
C LYS A 316 -14.10 -6.02 10.21
N THR A 317 -13.03 -6.73 9.82
CA THR A 317 -12.18 -7.49 10.74
C THR A 317 -10.96 -6.71 11.21
N MET A 318 -10.58 -5.66 10.48
CA MET A 318 -9.34 -4.91 10.67
C MET A 318 -9.14 -4.40 12.09
N THR A 319 -10.15 -3.76 12.67
CA THR A 319 -10.04 -3.18 14.03
C THR A 319 -9.94 -4.23 15.12
N GLU A 320 -10.51 -5.42 14.90
CA GLU A 320 -10.31 -6.56 15.82
C GLU A 320 -8.84 -6.98 15.85
N HIS A 321 -8.19 -7.11 14.69
CA HIS A 321 -6.79 -7.46 14.60
C HIS A 321 -5.85 -6.39 15.15
N LEU A 322 -6.13 -5.13 14.85
CA LEU A 322 -5.20 -4.03 15.12
C LEU A 322 -5.41 -3.34 16.47
N LEU A 323 -6.63 -3.36 17.03
CA LEU A 323 -6.95 -2.68 18.28
C LEU A 323 -7.42 -3.61 19.39
N LYS A 324 -8.26 -4.62 19.13
CA LYS A 324 -8.80 -5.50 20.16
C LYS A 324 -7.72 -6.39 20.78
N ASN A 325 -6.80 -6.90 19.98
CA ASN A 325 -5.67 -7.71 20.47
C ASN A 325 -4.70 -6.87 21.32
N THR A 326 -4.06 -7.50 22.28
CA THR A 326 -3.05 -6.83 23.14
C THR A 326 -1.89 -6.27 22.31
N VAL A 327 -1.47 -7.01 21.30
CA VAL A 327 -0.46 -6.61 20.31
C VAL A 327 -1.15 -6.51 18.96
N PRO A 328 -0.97 -5.40 18.23
CA PRO A 328 -1.51 -5.28 16.87
C PRO A 328 -1.00 -6.39 15.96
N ASP A 329 -1.92 -6.97 15.19
CA ASP A 329 -1.59 -8.03 14.22
C ASP A 329 -1.84 -7.59 12.77
N PRO A 330 -0.93 -6.82 12.18
CA PRO A 330 -1.03 -6.42 10.78
C PRO A 330 -0.89 -7.59 9.80
N GLN A 331 -0.32 -8.73 10.23
CA GLN A 331 -0.25 -9.93 9.40
C GLN A 331 -1.64 -10.53 9.17
N ALA A 332 -2.48 -10.58 10.21
CA ALA A 332 -3.85 -11.06 10.07
C ALA A 332 -4.66 -10.20 9.11
N VAL A 333 -4.46 -8.87 9.09
CA VAL A 333 -5.10 -7.99 8.09
C VAL A 333 -4.64 -8.32 6.66
N CYS A 334 -3.34 -8.58 6.47
CA CYS A 334 -2.82 -9.00 5.16
C CYS A 334 -3.36 -10.38 4.74
N ASP A 335 -3.52 -11.31 5.69
CA ASP A 335 -4.09 -12.63 5.44
C ASP A 335 -5.56 -12.55 5.05
N ASP A 336 -6.38 -11.79 5.78
CA ASP A 336 -7.80 -11.57 5.47
C ASP A 336 -7.96 -10.96 4.07
N TYR A 337 -7.14 -9.96 3.71
CA TYR A 337 -7.12 -9.41 2.36
C TYR A 337 -6.85 -10.49 1.31
N PHE A 338 -5.79 -11.28 1.46
CA PHE A 338 -5.49 -12.34 0.53
C PHE A 338 -6.60 -13.39 0.45
N MET A 339 -7.13 -13.81 1.60
CA MET A 339 -8.20 -14.82 1.68
C MET A 339 -9.51 -14.35 1.08
N GLN A 340 -9.78 -13.06 1.06
CA GLN A 340 -10.95 -12.47 0.38
C GLN A 340 -10.85 -12.67 -1.14
N TYR A 341 -9.69 -12.43 -1.74
CA TYR A 341 -9.51 -12.48 -3.19
C TYR A 341 -9.20 -13.87 -3.73
N ILE A 342 -8.45 -14.70 -3.01
CA ILE A 342 -8.14 -16.06 -3.49
C ILE A 342 -9.38 -16.93 -3.63
N LYS A 343 -10.44 -16.65 -2.87
CA LYS A 343 -11.74 -17.34 -2.95
C LYS A 343 -12.59 -16.90 -4.14
N GLN A 344 -12.23 -15.81 -4.79
CA GLN A 344 -12.92 -15.31 -5.99
C GLN A 344 -12.55 -16.13 -7.23
N SER A 345 -13.06 -15.75 -8.38
CA SER A 345 -12.77 -16.39 -9.67
C SER A 345 -12.60 -15.37 -10.79
N GLY A 346 -11.94 -15.78 -11.87
CA GLY A 346 -11.69 -14.92 -13.03
C GLY A 346 -10.88 -13.68 -12.67
N VAL A 347 -11.25 -12.54 -13.23
CA VAL A 347 -10.56 -11.25 -13.01
C VAL A 347 -10.60 -10.75 -11.57
N TYR A 348 -11.55 -11.22 -10.76
CA TYR A 348 -11.65 -10.86 -9.34
C TYR A 348 -10.71 -11.69 -8.44
N GLN A 349 -10.19 -12.82 -8.91
CA GLN A 349 -9.15 -13.57 -8.20
C GLN A 349 -7.78 -12.93 -8.46
N SER A 350 -7.57 -11.71 -7.94
CA SER A 350 -6.42 -10.88 -8.28
C SER A 350 -5.93 -10.12 -7.06
N ALA A 351 -4.83 -10.60 -6.47
CA ALA A 351 -4.20 -9.97 -5.32
C ALA A 351 -2.71 -10.33 -5.20
N THR A 352 -1.95 -9.39 -4.69
CA THR A 352 -0.64 -9.60 -4.06
C THR A 352 -0.60 -8.82 -2.77
N ILE A 353 0.06 -9.32 -1.77
CA ILE A 353 0.25 -8.62 -0.49
C ILE A 353 1.55 -9.08 0.18
N SER A 354 2.31 -8.17 0.72
CA SER A 354 3.44 -8.45 1.60
C SER A 354 3.33 -7.64 2.88
N LEU A 355 3.77 -8.23 3.99
CA LEU A 355 4.13 -7.51 5.21
C LEU A 355 5.63 -7.64 5.41
N ILE A 356 6.30 -6.52 5.58
CA ILE A 356 7.76 -6.47 5.73
C ILE A 356 8.19 -5.91 7.07
N ASP A 357 9.38 -6.31 7.51
CA ASP A 357 10.11 -5.72 8.63
C ASP A 357 11.09 -4.67 8.10
N CYS A 358 10.85 -3.40 8.41
CA CYS A 358 11.66 -2.29 7.93
C CYS A 358 13.09 -2.30 8.49
N ARG A 359 13.31 -2.93 9.62
CA ARG A 359 14.63 -3.01 10.29
C ARG A 359 15.64 -3.85 9.50
N GLU A 360 15.18 -4.72 8.61
CA GLU A 360 16.00 -5.61 7.78
C GLU A 360 16.35 -5.01 6.41
N LEU A 361 15.80 -3.83 6.06
CA LEU A 361 15.96 -3.23 4.73
C LEU A 361 17.38 -2.81 4.42
N ASP A 362 18.13 -2.30 5.40
CA ASP A 362 19.53 -1.91 5.18
C ASP A 362 20.41 -3.11 4.81
N GLN A 363 20.19 -4.26 5.45
CA GLN A 363 20.92 -5.48 5.11
C GLN A 363 20.53 -6.01 3.72
N LEU A 364 19.25 -5.92 3.33
CA LEU A 364 18.79 -6.27 1.99
C LEU A 364 19.46 -5.32 0.95
N ALA A 365 19.55 -4.02 1.25
CA ALA A 365 20.18 -3.05 0.37
C ALA A 365 21.68 -3.33 0.17
N GLU A 366 22.40 -3.77 1.22
CA GLU A 366 23.81 -4.17 1.10
C GLU A 366 24.00 -5.36 0.15
N VAL A 367 23.18 -6.40 0.30
CA VAL A 367 23.22 -7.57 -0.58
C VAL A 367 22.91 -7.16 -2.03
N CYS A 368 21.88 -6.36 -2.25
CA CYS A 368 21.51 -5.89 -3.58
C CYS A 368 22.59 -5.00 -4.20
N ARG A 369 23.21 -4.10 -3.44
CA ARG A 369 24.33 -3.25 -3.90
C ARG A 369 25.49 -4.05 -4.44
N ASP A 370 25.89 -5.10 -3.72
CA ASP A 370 27.00 -5.96 -4.13
C ASP A 370 26.66 -6.69 -5.44
N ILE A 371 25.44 -7.25 -5.53
CA ILE A 371 24.97 -7.93 -6.74
C ILE A 371 24.88 -6.95 -7.92
N PHE A 372 24.27 -5.76 -7.73
CA PHE A 372 24.18 -4.77 -8.80
C PHE A 372 25.55 -4.27 -9.28
N THR A 373 26.53 -4.22 -8.39
CA THR A 373 27.92 -3.87 -8.74
C THR A 373 28.57 -4.96 -9.57
N ASN A 374 28.44 -6.22 -9.16
CA ASN A 374 29.04 -7.36 -9.83
C ASN A 374 28.41 -7.66 -11.20
N HIS A 375 27.07 -7.44 -11.33
CA HIS A 375 26.30 -7.82 -12.51
C HIS A 375 25.79 -6.62 -13.34
N ARG A 376 26.51 -5.50 -13.33
CA ARG A 376 26.14 -4.26 -14.05
C ARG A 376 25.88 -4.47 -15.54
N SER A 377 26.68 -5.27 -16.22
CA SER A 377 26.49 -5.60 -17.63
C SER A 377 25.25 -6.51 -17.85
N GLY A 378 25.00 -7.42 -16.92
CA GLY A 378 23.83 -8.27 -16.94
C GLY A 378 22.55 -7.46 -16.79
N LEU A 379 22.50 -6.54 -15.82
CA LEU A 379 21.36 -5.63 -15.62
C LEU A 379 21.00 -4.85 -16.90
N LYS A 380 22.00 -4.37 -17.64
CA LYS A 380 21.78 -3.67 -18.93
C LYS A 380 21.28 -4.58 -20.05
N ALA A 381 21.61 -5.87 -19.98
CA ALA A 381 21.27 -6.86 -21.00
C ALA A 381 19.91 -7.55 -20.76
N ILE A 382 19.23 -7.26 -19.65
CA ILE A 382 17.95 -7.90 -19.28
C ILE A 382 16.92 -7.71 -20.39
N ARG A 383 16.32 -8.83 -20.78
CA ARG A 383 15.11 -8.85 -21.61
C ARG A 383 13.88 -8.79 -20.66
N MET A 384 13.12 -7.71 -20.75
CA MET A 384 11.99 -7.49 -19.85
C MET A 384 10.91 -8.56 -19.93
N SER A 385 10.79 -9.24 -21.08
CA SER A 385 9.87 -10.38 -21.23
C SER A 385 10.26 -11.58 -20.35
N ASN A 386 11.48 -11.63 -19.84
CA ASN A 386 11.97 -12.70 -19.00
C ASN A 386 11.81 -12.39 -17.49
N VAL A 387 11.44 -11.16 -17.15
CA VAL A 387 11.31 -10.71 -15.77
C VAL A 387 9.83 -10.66 -15.37
N GLN A 388 9.50 -11.17 -14.19
CA GLN A 388 8.16 -11.09 -13.63
C GLN A 388 7.75 -9.62 -13.50
N GLN A 389 6.63 -9.28 -14.13
CA GLN A 389 6.02 -7.96 -14.00
C GLN A 389 4.85 -7.99 -13.01
N TYR A 390 4.53 -6.82 -12.44
CA TYR A 390 3.40 -6.63 -11.53
C TYR A 390 2.41 -5.57 -12.01
N PHE A 391 2.59 -5.08 -13.23
CA PHE A 391 1.72 -4.05 -13.76
C PHE A 391 1.22 -4.41 -15.16
N ARG A 392 -0.07 -4.23 -15.41
CA ARG A 392 -0.76 -4.60 -16.67
C ARG A 392 -0.61 -3.57 -17.80
N SER A 393 -0.13 -2.35 -17.51
CA SER A 393 0.12 -1.33 -18.54
C SER A 393 1.28 -1.71 -19.45
N ASN A 394 1.24 -1.20 -20.68
CA ASN A 394 2.33 -1.35 -21.67
C ASN A 394 3.67 -0.77 -21.19
N TYR A 395 3.66 0.12 -20.25
CA TYR A 395 4.86 0.81 -19.74
C TYR A 395 5.62 0.06 -18.64
N ARG A 396 5.15 -0.99 -18.08
CA ARG A 396 5.82 -1.94 -17.19
C ARG A 396 6.96 -1.36 -16.34
N TYR A 397 6.62 -0.65 -15.26
CA TYR A 397 7.62 -0.02 -14.37
C TYR A 397 7.92 -0.86 -13.11
N PHE A 398 7.13 -1.90 -12.87
CA PHE A 398 7.14 -2.68 -11.63
C PHE A 398 7.46 -4.13 -11.93
N TYR A 399 8.68 -4.56 -11.56
CA TYR A 399 9.18 -5.91 -11.80
C TYR A 399 9.58 -6.56 -10.48
N ASP A 400 9.49 -7.87 -10.38
CA ASP A 400 9.94 -8.60 -9.20
C ASP A 400 11.44 -8.42 -8.96
N LEU A 401 11.83 -8.01 -7.75
CA LEU A 401 13.21 -7.76 -7.35
C LEU A 401 14.11 -8.97 -7.61
N LYS A 402 13.69 -10.17 -7.15
CA LYS A 402 14.50 -11.39 -7.31
C LYS A 402 14.59 -11.81 -8.77
N SER A 403 13.50 -11.66 -9.52
CA SER A 403 13.48 -11.98 -10.96
C SER A 403 14.45 -11.10 -11.75
N ILE A 404 14.54 -9.78 -11.42
CA ILE A 404 15.57 -8.89 -12.00
C ILE A 404 16.97 -9.43 -11.71
N ILE A 405 17.25 -9.76 -10.46
CA ILE A 405 18.58 -10.22 -10.03
C ILE A 405 18.97 -11.56 -10.67
N GLN A 406 18.00 -12.47 -10.81
CA GLN A 406 18.20 -13.75 -11.51
C GLN A 406 18.55 -13.55 -12.97
N GLU A 407 17.77 -12.72 -13.69
CA GLU A 407 17.98 -12.46 -15.12
C GLU A 407 19.26 -11.64 -15.37
N ALA A 408 19.72 -10.85 -14.40
CA ALA A 408 21.00 -10.17 -14.46
C ALA A 408 22.22 -11.12 -14.39
N GLY A 409 21.99 -12.40 -14.09
CA GLY A 409 23.02 -13.43 -14.05
C GLY A 409 23.71 -13.60 -12.70
N ALA A 410 23.02 -13.27 -11.61
CA ALA A 410 23.53 -13.52 -10.26
C ALA A 410 23.87 -14.99 -10.03
N THR A 411 24.98 -15.25 -9.36
CA THR A 411 25.46 -16.60 -9.03
C THR A 411 24.55 -17.29 -8.01
N ALA A 412 24.62 -18.62 -7.91
CA ALA A 412 23.87 -19.38 -6.93
C ALA A 412 24.16 -18.92 -5.47
N GLN A 413 25.40 -18.49 -5.19
CA GLN A 413 25.76 -17.99 -3.86
C GLN A 413 25.14 -16.62 -3.58
N GLU A 414 25.12 -15.72 -4.56
CA GLU A 414 24.48 -14.39 -4.44
C GLU A 414 22.97 -14.54 -4.29
N LEU A 415 22.35 -15.44 -5.06
CA LEU A 415 20.91 -15.74 -4.92
C LEU A 415 20.58 -16.32 -3.54
N LYS A 416 21.44 -17.17 -2.99
CA LYS A 416 21.25 -17.68 -1.62
C LYS A 416 21.32 -16.55 -0.59
N SER A 417 22.29 -15.64 -0.72
CA SER A 417 22.43 -14.48 0.18
C SER A 417 21.22 -13.56 0.06
N LEU A 418 20.69 -13.35 -1.14
CA LEU A 418 19.47 -12.59 -1.39
C LEU A 418 18.25 -13.26 -0.72
N ASP A 419 18.09 -14.58 -0.90
CA ASP A 419 16.96 -15.32 -0.31
C ASP A 419 17.00 -15.27 1.23
N GLU A 420 18.18 -15.34 1.84
CA GLU A 420 18.35 -15.18 3.28
C GLU A 420 17.99 -13.77 3.75
N ALA A 421 18.34 -12.73 3.00
CA ALA A 421 17.98 -11.35 3.32
C ALA A 421 16.47 -11.11 3.13
N LEU A 422 15.89 -11.57 2.02
CA LEU A 422 14.45 -11.50 1.76
C LEU A 422 13.65 -12.21 2.86
N LYS A 423 14.08 -13.43 3.26
CA LYS A 423 13.41 -14.19 4.32
C LYS A 423 13.38 -13.46 5.68
N ARG A 424 14.38 -12.64 5.98
CA ARG A 424 14.35 -11.81 7.20
C ARG A 424 13.43 -10.61 7.05
N CYS A 425 13.43 -10.00 5.87
CA CYS A 425 12.69 -8.78 5.61
C CYS A 425 11.19 -9.03 5.37
N VAL A 426 10.84 -10.04 4.58
CA VAL A 426 9.43 -10.35 4.23
C VAL A 426 8.84 -11.28 5.27
N ILE A 427 8.06 -10.71 6.21
CA ILE A 427 7.42 -11.45 7.32
C ILE A 427 6.27 -12.32 6.80
N TYR A 428 5.49 -11.79 5.85
CA TYR A 428 4.36 -12.45 5.21
C TYR A 428 4.33 -12.08 3.74
N GLY A 429 3.93 -13.02 2.89
CA GLY A 429 3.75 -12.77 1.46
C GLY A 429 2.78 -13.75 0.85
N ALA A 430 1.81 -13.23 0.07
CA ALA A 430 0.82 -14.04 -0.62
C ALA A 430 0.44 -13.40 -1.97
N TYR A 431 0.08 -14.24 -2.93
CA TYR A 431 -0.30 -13.80 -4.26
C TYR A 431 -1.23 -14.80 -4.94
N THR A 432 -2.11 -14.31 -5.80
CA THR A 432 -2.93 -15.16 -6.68
C THR A 432 -2.12 -15.62 -7.89
N PRO A 433 -2.40 -16.80 -8.46
CA PRO A 433 -1.61 -17.33 -9.60
C PRO A 433 -1.59 -16.46 -10.84
N LYS A 434 -2.61 -15.62 -10.98
CA LYS A 434 -2.77 -14.63 -12.07
C LYS A 434 -3.26 -13.32 -11.50
N PHE A 435 -3.05 -12.25 -12.24
CA PHE A 435 -3.64 -10.96 -11.95
C PHE A 435 -4.52 -10.52 -13.14
N MET A 436 -5.82 -10.32 -12.91
CA MET A 436 -6.87 -9.90 -13.87
C MET A 436 -6.85 -10.69 -15.20
N GLU A 437 -6.41 -11.95 -15.19
CA GLU A 437 -6.17 -12.77 -16.40
C GLU A 437 -5.12 -12.17 -17.37
N GLU A 438 -4.53 -11.00 -17.06
CA GLU A 438 -3.57 -10.28 -17.90
C GLU A 438 -2.16 -10.89 -17.86
N PHE A 439 -1.73 -11.33 -16.68
CA PHE A 439 -0.43 -11.97 -16.50
C PHE A 439 -0.43 -13.01 -15.37
N ARG A 440 0.48 -13.96 -15.49
CA ARG A 440 0.73 -14.94 -14.43
C ARG A 440 1.80 -14.43 -13.48
N ILE A 441 1.67 -14.75 -12.20
CA ILE A 441 2.71 -14.51 -11.19
C ILE A 441 3.47 -15.82 -11.02
N LEU A 442 4.69 -15.85 -11.54
CA LEU A 442 5.57 -17.03 -11.52
C LEU A 442 6.73 -16.88 -10.54
N THR A 443 7.07 -15.64 -10.21
CA THR A 443 8.09 -15.30 -9.22
C THR A 443 7.52 -14.21 -8.31
N TYR A 444 7.67 -14.39 -7.01
CA TYR A 444 7.20 -13.47 -6.01
C TYR A 444 8.23 -13.36 -4.89
N SER A 445 8.93 -12.22 -4.82
CA SER A 445 9.93 -11.95 -3.80
C SER A 445 9.43 -11.09 -2.64
N GLY A 446 8.17 -10.67 -2.69
CA GLY A 446 7.59 -9.73 -1.73
C GLY A 446 7.87 -8.26 -2.04
N PHE A 447 8.63 -7.97 -3.11
CA PHE A 447 8.92 -6.60 -3.58
C PHE A 447 8.85 -6.50 -5.10
N SER A 448 8.27 -5.40 -5.57
CA SER A 448 8.58 -4.89 -6.89
C SER A 448 9.79 -3.95 -6.84
N MET A 449 10.43 -3.73 -8.00
CA MET A 449 11.53 -2.79 -8.17
C MET A 449 11.53 -2.22 -9.59
N TYR A 450 12.06 -1.02 -9.74
CA TYR A 450 12.37 -0.44 -11.04
C TYR A 450 13.45 -1.24 -11.77
N LEU A 451 13.24 -1.46 -13.06
CA LEU A 451 14.27 -1.97 -13.95
C LEU A 451 14.77 -0.83 -14.84
N PRO A 452 15.98 -0.30 -14.59
CA PRO A 452 16.51 0.81 -15.35
C PRO A 452 16.61 0.49 -16.85
N ARG A 453 16.09 1.40 -17.69
CA ARG A 453 16.22 1.31 -19.14
C ARG A 453 17.47 2.02 -19.62
N ASP A 454 18.12 1.46 -20.64
CA ASP A 454 19.20 2.16 -21.30
C ASP A 454 18.64 3.35 -22.09
N LEU A 455 19.39 4.46 -22.12
CA LEU A 455 19.03 5.77 -22.66
C LEU A 455 18.54 5.76 -24.12
N ASN A 456 18.74 4.66 -24.84
CA ASN A 456 18.34 4.52 -26.26
C ASN A 456 16.88 4.18 -26.51
N THR A 457 16.04 4.05 -25.48
CA THR A 457 14.68 3.54 -25.66
C THR A 457 13.59 4.60 -25.70
N ALA A 458 13.68 5.64 -24.86
CA ALA A 458 12.80 6.81 -24.90
C ALA A 458 13.28 7.88 -23.92
N PHE A 459 13.11 9.15 -24.27
CA PHE A 459 13.51 10.33 -23.50
C PHE A 459 12.98 10.31 -22.05
N TYR A 460 11.74 9.91 -21.84
CA TYR A 460 11.14 9.89 -20.51
C TYR A 460 11.80 8.90 -19.52
N PHE A 461 12.58 7.92 -20.00
CA PHE A 461 13.36 7.07 -19.10
C PHE A 461 14.61 7.78 -18.57
N GLU A 462 15.16 8.76 -19.29
CA GLU A 462 16.22 9.61 -18.76
C GLU A 462 15.71 10.46 -17.59
N GLU A 463 14.51 11.03 -17.76
CA GLU A 463 13.84 11.81 -16.74
C GLU A 463 13.48 10.97 -15.51
N LEU A 464 12.93 9.77 -15.72
CA LEU A 464 12.64 8.84 -14.64
C LEU A 464 13.93 8.38 -13.94
N ASN A 465 15.01 8.10 -14.67
CA ASN A 465 16.29 7.77 -14.08
C ASN A 465 16.87 8.94 -13.27
N SER A 466 16.69 10.19 -13.72
CA SER A 466 17.11 11.39 -13.00
C SER A 466 16.37 11.54 -11.67
N TYR A 467 15.05 11.31 -11.67
CA TYR A 467 14.27 11.24 -10.45
C TYR A 467 14.69 10.06 -9.56
N TYR A 468 14.83 8.85 -10.12
CA TYR A 468 15.17 7.64 -9.37
C TYR A 468 16.50 7.76 -8.60
N LYS A 469 17.46 8.52 -9.13
CA LYS A 469 18.74 8.82 -8.44
C LYS A 469 18.54 9.55 -7.12
N THR A 470 17.41 10.22 -6.94
CA THR A 470 17.12 10.95 -5.70
C THR A 470 16.56 10.06 -4.60
N LEU A 471 16.04 8.88 -4.94
CA LEU A 471 15.48 7.93 -3.98
C LEU A 471 16.56 7.31 -3.09
N ASP A 472 16.24 7.11 -1.82
CA ASP A 472 17.17 6.58 -0.82
C ASP A 472 17.59 5.13 -1.14
N TRP A 473 16.68 4.33 -1.73
CA TRP A 473 17.04 3.01 -2.26
C TRP A 473 18.17 3.08 -3.29
N ASN A 474 18.08 4.01 -4.24
CA ASN A 474 19.13 4.15 -5.24
C ASN A 474 20.44 4.70 -4.65
N LYS A 475 20.36 5.61 -3.68
CA LYS A 475 21.56 6.11 -2.95
C LYS A 475 22.26 4.98 -2.22
N ALA A 476 21.49 4.02 -1.64
CA ALA A 476 22.04 2.87 -0.93
C ALA A 476 22.63 1.80 -1.86
N THR A 477 22.01 1.56 -3.02
CA THR A 477 22.36 0.42 -3.89
C THR A 477 23.10 0.80 -5.16
N GLY A 478 22.96 2.04 -5.65
CA GLY A 478 23.54 2.52 -6.90
C GLY A 478 23.03 1.76 -8.14
N LEU A 479 21.75 1.38 -8.15
CA LEU A 479 21.12 0.68 -9.28
C LEU A 479 21.21 1.54 -10.55
N VAL A 480 20.78 2.80 -10.49
CA VAL A 480 20.90 3.81 -11.54
C VAL A 480 22.11 4.70 -11.21
N LYS A 481 23.03 4.87 -12.19
CA LYS A 481 24.24 5.70 -12.06
C LYS A 481 24.11 7.06 -12.72
#